data_0eef56d2db4d5e87983a2546a3b81a07
#
_entry.id   0eef56d2db4d5e87983a2546a3b81a07
#
_cell.length_a   1.000
_cell.length_b   1.000
_cell.length_c   1.000
_cell.angle_alpha   90.00
_cell.angle_beta   90.00
_cell.angle_gamma   90.00
#
_symmetry.space_group_name_H-M   'P 1'
#
loop_
_entity.id
_entity.type
_entity.pdbx_description
1 polymer ?
#
loop_
_entity_poly.entity_id
_entity_poly.type
_entity_poly.pdbx_seq_one_letter_code
_entity_poly.pdbx_strand_id
1 'polypeptide(L)'
;MLKYINENLQVGDPITIESKDASFHGEIVELNPVLLRLHNGGKEFCFNEKQITGLKYHKTESDHFPLYIQKVFPNEVKQDSFFGINAQETLTFTLSDGILKVGCADNIQKEGGRFEFPDFVELSDRLYKVETIINGFCPYPDTINAIKLPKHLKQIQGAPFHGCTWLNTVYVPHTVHTLGCFKVGGCICCELRDMNGQLLDWEIDDD
;
A
#
# COMPACT_ATOMS: atom_id res chain seq x y z
N MET A 1 -7.67 -2.72 13.07
CA MET A 1 -6.51 -3.59 12.75
C MET A 1 -6.53 -4.88 13.58
N LEU A 2 -6.57 -4.80 14.92
CA LEU A 2 -6.60 -6.00 15.77
C LEU A 2 -7.78 -6.92 15.46
N LYS A 3 -8.96 -6.37 15.16
CA LYS A 3 -10.12 -7.17 14.72
C LYS A 3 -9.78 -8.02 13.50
N TYR A 4 -9.18 -7.42 12.47
CA TYR A 4 -8.77 -8.14 11.26
C TYR A 4 -7.77 -9.25 11.59
N ILE A 5 -6.76 -8.96 12.41
CA ILE A 5 -5.74 -9.92 12.83
C ILE A 5 -6.40 -11.12 13.51
N ASN A 6 -7.27 -10.88 14.49
CA ASN A 6 -7.96 -11.94 15.24
C ASN A 6 -8.92 -12.79 14.39
N GLU A 7 -9.51 -12.22 13.32
CA GLU A 7 -10.47 -12.92 12.45
C GLU A 7 -9.79 -13.67 11.29
N ASN A 8 -8.58 -13.28 10.89
CA ASN A 8 -7.97 -13.75 9.63
C ASN A 8 -6.60 -14.41 9.78
N LEU A 9 -5.93 -14.24 10.92
CA LEU A 9 -4.60 -14.77 11.17
C LEU A 9 -4.62 -15.74 12.35
N GLN A 10 -3.55 -16.51 12.49
CA GLN A 10 -3.37 -17.50 13.56
C GLN A 10 -2.03 -17.36 14.28
N VAL A 11 -1.91 -17.97 15.44
CA VAL A 11 -0.64 -18.06 16.18
C VAL A 11 0.39 -18.78 15.32
N GLY A 12 1.60 -18.22 15.24
CA GLY A 12 2.68 -18.69 14.38
C GLY A 12 2.77 -17.97 13.03
N ASP A 13 1.74 -17.20 12.62
CA ASP A 13 1.82 -16.46 11.36
C ASP A 13 2.90 -15.38 11.41
N PRO A 14 3.79 -15.31 10.41
CA PRO A 14 4.78 -14.24 10.28
C PRO A 14 4.11 -12.97 9.77
N ILE A 15 4.24 -11.89 10.51
CA ILE A 15 3.69 -10.59 10.14
C ILE A 15 4.70 -9.47 10.36
N THR A 16 4.45 -8.35 9.72
CA THR A 16 5.14 -7.08 10.00
C THR A 16 4.10 -6.06 10.45
N ILE A 17 4.30 -5.50 11.63
CA ILE A 17 3.52 -4.41 12.17
C ILE A 17 4.25 -3.10 11.91
N GLU A 18 3.55 -2.19 11.25
CA GLU A 18 3.98 -0.80 11.13
C GLU A 18 3.45 -0.01 12.32
N SER A 19 4.31 0.75 12.96
CA SER A 19 3.94 1.76 13.96
C SER A 19 4.45 3.13 13.51
N LYS A 20 4.11 4.18 14.25
CA LYS A 20 4.48 5.55 13.88
C LYS A 20 5.97 5.72 13.62
N ASP A 21 6.81 5.03 14.39
CA ASP A 21 8.26 5.28 14.42
C ASP A 21 9.10 4.11 13.91
N ALA A 22 8.50 2.91 13.71
CA ALA A 22 9.23 1.70 13.35
C ALA A 22 8.34 0.59 12.77
N SER A 23 8.99 -0.32 12.03
CA SER A 23 8.42 -1.60 11.61
C SER A 23 8.92 -2.73 12.49
N PHE A 24 8.03 -3.62 12.90
CA PHE A 24 8.34 -4.77 13.75
C PHE A 24 7.93 -6.04 13.02
N HIS A 25 8.90 -6.87 12.73
CA HIS A 25 8.68 -8.18 12.11
C HIS A 25 8.72 -9.26 13.18
N GLY A 26 7.82 -10.24 13.10
CA GLY A 26 7.79 -11.37 14.04
C GLY A 26 6.65 -12.33 13.77
N GLU A 27 6.59 -13.38 14.59
CA GLU A 27 5.50 -14.35 14.58
C GLU A 27 4.49 -14.01 15.66
N ILE A 28 3.21 -14.25 15.37
CA ILE A 28 2.12 -14.05 16.34
C ILE A 28 2.25 -15.07 17.47
N VAL A 29 2.37 -14.62 18.70
CA VAL A 29 2.42 -15.48 19.89
C VAL A 29 1.05 -15.66 20.51
N GLU A 30 0.23 -14.61 20.48
CA GLU A 30 -1.10 -14.59 21.09
C GLU A 30 -2.03 -13.69 20.30
N LEU A 31 -3.21 -14.20 20.05
CA LEU A 31 -4.33 -13.45 19.46
C LEU A 31 -5.25 -12.98 20.58
N ASN A 32 -5.35 -11.66 20.71
CA ASN A 32 -6.15 -11.02 21.75
C ASN A 32 -6.81 -9.76 21.16
N PRO A 33 -8.11 -9.51 21.38
CA PRO A 33 -8.79 -8.35 20.80
C PRO A 33 -8.28 -6.99 21.31
N VAL A 34 -7.52 -6.99 22.39
CA VAL A 34 -6.99 -5.75 23.01
C VAL A 34 -5.50 -5.56 22.75
N LEU A 35 -4.77 -6.66 22.60
CA LEU A 35 -3.31 -6.66 22.55
C LEU A 35 -2.80 -7.70 21.56
N LEU A 36 -1.89 -7.30 20.67
CA LEU A 36 -1.14 -8.20 19.80
C LEU A 36 0.24 -8.46 20.40
N ARG A 37 0.63 -9.73 20.49
CA ARG A 37 1.98 -10.12 20.92
C ARG A 37 2.72 -10.79 19.78
N LEU A 38 3.93 -10.30 19.49
CA LEU A 38 4.84 -10.85 18.50
C LEU A 38 6.14 -11.32 19.18
N HIS A 39 6.71 -12.37 18.62
CA HIS A 39 8.03 -12.88 18.99
C HIS A 39 9.02 -12.76 17.82
N ASN A 40 10.20 -12.24 18.08
CA ASN A 40 11.30 -12.25 17.12
C ASN A 40 12.65 -12.30 17.86
N GLY A 41 13.48 -13.28 17.52
CA GLY A 41 14.87 -13.38 17.99
C GLY A 41 15.01 -13.39 19.52
N GLY A 42 14.10 -14.05 20.24
CA GLY A 42 14.09 -14.12 21.70
C GLY A 42 13.50 -12.88 22.39
N LYS A 43 12.94 -11.94 21.65
CA LYS A 43 12.25 -10.75 22.17
C LYS A 43 10.76 -10.83 21.88
N GLU A 44 9.97 -10.38 22.84
CA GLU A 44 8.53 -10.20 22.65
C GLU A 44 8.20 -8.72 22.52
N PHE A 45 7.30 -8.42 21.59
CA PHE A 45 6.76 -7.10 21.34
C PHE A 45 5.26 -7.13 21.55
N CYS A 46 4.73 -6.10 22.21
CA CYS A 46 3.31 -5.98 22.50
C CYS A 46 2.76 -4.69 21.90
N PHE A 47 1.65 -4.80 21.15
CA PHE A 47 1.02 -3.67 20.48
C PHE A 47 -0.45 -3.60 20.84
N ASN A 48 -0.91 -2.44 21.26
CA ASN A 48 -2.34 -2.15 21.32
C ASN A 48 -2.82 -1.53 19.99
N GLU A 49 -4.14 -1.43 19.83
CA GLU A 49 -4.77 -0.94 18.59
C GLU A 49 -4.27 0.44 18.13
N LYS A 50 -3.92 1.33 19.07
CA LYS A 50 -3.47 2.70 18.75
C LYS A 50 -2.03 2.77 18.24
N GLN A 51 -1.23 1.75 18.54
CA GLN A 51 0.17 1.70 18.13
C GLN A 51 0.34 1.13 16.73
N ILE A 52 -0.67 0.42 16.23
CA ILE A 52 -0.61 -0.24 14.92
C ILE A 52 -1.11 0.73 13.85
N THR A 53 -0.23 1.14 12.95
CA THR A 53 -0.52 1.99 11.80
C THR A 53 -0.58 1.21 10.48
N GLY A 54 -0.03 0.01 10.45
CA GLY A 54 -0.11 -0.87 9.28
C GLY A 54 0.22 -2.31 9.61
N LEU A 55 -0.19 -3.20 8.73
CA LEU A 55 0.04 -4.63 8.79
C LEU A 55 0.49 -5.13 7.41
N LYS A 56 1.60 -5.86 7.35
CA LYS A 56 2.01 -6.62 6.18
C LYS A 56 2.00 -8.11 6.50
N TYR A 57 1.33 -8.89 5.67
CA TYR A 57 1.14 -10.32 5.86
C TYR A 57 1.12 -11.06 4.52
N HIS A 58 1.94 -12.12 4.41
CA HIS A 58 1.91 -13.03 3.26
C HIS A 58 0.79 -14.05 3.45
N LYS A 59 -0.18 -14.06 2.54
CA LYS A 59 -1.27 -15.04 2.57
C LYS A 59 -0.82 -16.44 2.20
N THR A 60 0.15 -16.55 1.31
CA THR A 60 0.71 -17.81 0.84
C THR A 60 2.21 -17.64 0.63
N GLU A 61 2.96 -18.73 0.67
CA GLU A 61 4.40 -18.74 0.38
C GLU A 61 4.73 -18.28 -1.05
N SER A 62 3.76 -18.40 -1.97
CA SER A 62 3.91 -17.96 -3.37
C SER A 62 3.66 -16.46 -3.56
N ASP A 63 3.13 -15.76 -2.57
CA ASP A 63 2.91 -14.31 -2.69
C ASP A 63 4.25 -13.57 -2.68
N HIS A 64 4.62 -12.99 -3.82
CA HIS A 64 5.83 -12.18 -3.95
C HIS A 64 5.75 -10.89 -3.11
N PHE A 65 4.54 -10.39 -2.86
CA PHE A 65 4.28 -9.24 -2.03
C PHE A 65 3.32 -9.57 -0.89
N PRO A 66 3.60 -9.11 0.33
CA PRO A 66 2.68 -9.25 1.44
C PRO A 66 1.38 -8.49 1.18
N LEU A 67 0.29 -8.95 1.78
CA LEU A 67 -0.92 -8.16 1.92
C LEU A 67 -0.61 -6.95 2.79
N TYR A 68 -0.86 -5.74 2.29
CA TYR A 68 -0.58 -4.51 3.01
C TYR A 68 -1.88 -3.81 3.39
N ILE A 69 -2.09 -3.62 4.70
CA ILE A 69 -3.20 -2.87 5.27
C ILE A 69 -2.63 -1.64 5.97
N GLN A 70 -3.11 -0.46 5.62
CA GLN A 70 -2.74 0.80 6.25
C GLN A 70 -3.91 1.35 7.08
N LYS A 71 -3.65 1.79 8.31
CA LYS A 71 -4.62 2.45 9.16
C LYS A 71 -4.56 3.96 8.98
N VAL A 72 -5.74 4.58 8.88
CA VAL A 72 -5.92 6.03 8.85
C VAL A 72 -6.76 6.45 10.04
N PHE A 73 -6.33 7.47 10.78
CA PHE A 73 -7.02 7.93 11.97
C PHE A 73 -7.98 9.06 11.64
N PRO A 74 -9.20 9.08 12.24
CA PRO A 74 -10.22 10.09 11.93
C PRO A 74 -9.81 11.54 12.17
N ASN A 75 -8.88 11.80 13.09
CA ASN A 75 -8.36 13.16 13.36
C ASN A 75 -7.36 13.65 12.30
N GLU A 76 -6.93 12.79 11.41
CA GLU A 76 -6.10 13.12 10.26
C GLU A 76 -6.95 13.50 9.03
N VAL A 77 -8.30 13.42 9.17
CA VAL A 77 -9.27 13.76 8.13
C VAL A 77 -9.43 15.28 8.04
N LYS A 78 -9.08 15.86 6.91
CA LYS A 78 -9.46 17.24 6.56
C LYS A 78 -10.84 17.25 5.92
N GLN A 79 -11.64 18.28 6.24
CA GLN A 79 -13.01 18.47 5.71
C GLN A 79 -13.03 18.36 4.18
N ASP A 80 -14.15 17.85 3.65
CA ASP A 80 -14.46 17.65 2.24
C ASP A 80 -13.85 16.38 1.60
N SER A 81 -14.22 15.21 2.12
CA SER A 81 -13.92 13.91 1.53
C SER A 81 -12.45 13.47 1.46
N PHE A 82 -11.55 14.20 2.08
CA PHE A 82 -10.14 13.83 2.21
C PHE A 82 -9.87 13.11 3.53
N PHE A 83 -9.27 11.94 3.43
CA PHE A 83 -8.78 11.18 4.59
C PHE A 83 -7.28 11.24 4.65
N GLY A 84 -6.78 11.91 5.66
CA GLY A 84 -5.44 11.82 6.18
C GLY A 84 -4.29 11.76 5.19
N ILE A 85 -3.35 12.60 5.46
CA ILE A 85 -1.98 12.35 5.06
C ILE A 85 -1.43 11.43 6.12
N ASN A 86 -0.98 10.22 5.76
CA ASN A 86 -0.17 9.43 6.66
C ASN A 86 0.97 10.32 7.15
N ALA A 87 1.19 10.39 8.46
CA ALA A 87 2.26 11.23 9.02
C ALA A 87 3.67 10.84 8.55
N GLN A 88 3.81 9.74 7.81
CA GLN A 88 5.04 9.30 7.13
C GLN A 88 5.02 9.61 5.64
N GLU A 89 3.97 10.39 5.16
CA GLU A 89 4.15 11.19 4.04
C GLU A 89 3.45 11.05 2.81
N THR A 90 2.72 10.28 2.36
CA THR A 90 2.71 10.34 0.91
C THR A 90 1.45 9.94 0.21
N LEU A 91 0.51 9.40 0.95
CA LEU A 91 -0.76 9.03 0.37
C LEU A 91 -1.88 9.91 0.89
N THR A 92 -2.68 10.42 -0.04
CA THR A 92 -3.96 11.04 0.25
C THR A 92 -5.07 10.03 -0.02
N PHE A 93 -6.05 9.98 0.87
CA PHE A 93 -7.18 9.08 0.73
C PHE A 93 -8.46 9.90 0.61
N THR A 94 -9.30 9.55 -0.34
CA THR A 94 -10.61 10.17 -0.55
C THR A 94 -11.67 9.08 -0.55
N LEU A 95 -12.69 9.22 0.27
CA LEU A 95 -13.86 8.35 0.25
C LEU A 95 -15.05 9.08 -0.37
N SER A 96 -15.54 8.58 -1.50
CA SER A 96 -16.70 9.10 -2.18
C SER A 96 -17.60 7.95 -2.57
N ASP A 97 -18.86 8.01 -2.18
CA ASP A 97 -19.89 6.98 -2.49
C ASP A 97 -19.47 5.56 -2.08
N GLY A 98 -18.73 5.44 -0.97
CA GLY A 98 -18.22 4.16 -0.48
C GLY A 98 -17.00 3.61 -1.22
N ILE A 99 -16.47 4.32 -2.21
CA ILE A 99 -15.27 3.98 -2.97
C ILE A 99 -14.08 4.74 -2.42
N LEU A 100 -13.05 4.02 -2.02
CA LEU A 100 -11.79 4.59 -1.59
C LEU A 100 -10.89 4.84 -2.81
N LYS A 101 -10.48 6.09 -2.96
CA LYS A 101 -9.50 6.53 -3.95
C LYS A 101 -8.21 6.94 -3.24
N VAL A 102 -7.09 6.59 -3.83
CA VAL A 102 -5.76 6.91 -3.30
C VAL A 102 -5.03 7.79 -4.29
N GLY A 103 -4.45 8.87 -3.78
CA GLY A 103 -3.55 9.75 -4.53
C GLY A 103 -2.20 9.84 -3.82
N CYS A 104 -1.19 10.32 -4.52
CA CYS A 104 0.08 10.68 -3.92
C CYS A 104 0.02 12.15 -3.45
N ALA A 105 0.45 12.43 -2.22
CA ALA A 105 0.69 13.78 -1.74
C ALA A 105 2.11 14.22 -2.07
N ASP A 106 2.33 15.53 -2.08
CA ASP A 106 3.64 16.13 -2.28
C ASP A 106 4.63 15.67 -1.21
N ASN A 107 5.76 15.09 -1.57
CA ASN A 107 6.88 14.70 -0.72
C ASN A 107 7.09 13.22 -0.41
N ILE A 108 7.13 12.35 -1.44
CA ILE A 108 7.68 11.00 -1.22
C ILE A 108 9.21 11.10 -1.05
N GLN A 109 9.66 11.26 0.18
CA GLN A 109 11.07 11.09 0.53
C GLN A 109 11.30 9.64 0.98
N LYS A 110 11.47 8.70 0.05
CA LYS A 110 12.10 7.43 0.38
C LYS A 110 13.42 7.34 -0.34
N GLU A 111 14.49 7.29 0.42
CA GLU A 111 15.79 6.94 -0.10
C GLU A 111 15.73 5.59 -0.81
N GLY A 112 15.98 5.62 -2.08
CA GLY A 112 16.27 4.48 -2.94
C GLY A 112 15.25 3.38 -2.93
N GLY A 113 14.25 3.39 -3.81
CA GLY A 113 13.71 2.16 -3.93
C GLY A 113 12.29 1.97 -4.37
N ARG A 114 11.65 1.12 -3.65
CA ARG A 114 10.35 0.57 -3.94
C ARG A 114 9.29 1.28 -3.15
N PHE A 115 8.26 1.76 -3.85
CA PHE A 115 7.06 2.28 -3.25
C PHE A 115 5.91 1.26 -3.34
N GLU A 116 5.18 1.06 -2.25
CA GLU A 116 4.06 0.12 -2.21
C GLU A 116 2.79 0.84 -1.80
N PHE A 117 1.75 0.73 -2.64
CA PHE A 117 0.41 1.13 -2.25
C PHE A 117 -0.22 0.08 -1.32
N PRO A 118 -1.00 0.49 -0.30
CA PRO A 118 -1.75 -0.46 0.50
C PRO A 118 -2.84 -1.15 -0.33
N ASP A 119 -3.12 -2.41 -0.01
CA ASP A 119 -4.21 -3.18 -0.62
C ASP A 119 -5.55 -2.82 0.01
N PHE A 120 -5.50 -2.48 1.31
CA PHE A 120 -6.65 -2.04 2.10
C PHE A 120 -6.28 -0.84 2.95
N VAL A 121 -7.29 -0.02 3.23
CA VAL A 121 -7.20 1.05 4.21
C VAL A 121 -8.24 0.81 5.30
N GLU A 122 -7.80 0.84 6.56
CA GLU A 122 -8.68 0.82 7.71
C GLU A 122 -8.99 2.23 8.16
N LEU A 123 -10.28 2.56 8.22
CA LEU A 123 -10.79 3.83 8.73
C LEU A 123 -11.96 3.54 9.67
N SER A 124 -11.88 3.98 10.92
CA SER A 124 -12.93 3.80 11.93
C SER A 124 -13.40 2.34 12.02
N ASP A 125 -12.45 1.40 12.15
CA ASP A 125 -12.66 -0.04 12.27
C ASP A 125 -13.33 -0.70 11.04
N ARG A 126 -13.37 0.00 9.91
CA ARG A 126 -13.86 -0.52 8.64
C ARG A 126 -12.73 -0.60 7.62
N LEU A 127 -12.63 -1.74 6.95
CA LEU A 127 -11.68 -1.96 5.86
C LEU A 127 -12.28 -1.56 4.52
N TYR A 128 -11.54 -0.75 3.78
CA TYR A 128 -11.84 -0.35 2.42
C TYR A 128 -10.77 -0.91 1.48
N LYS A 129 -11.19 -1.53 0.39
CA LYS A 129 -10.28 -1.93 -0.69
C LYS A 129 -9.79 -0.70 -1.43
N VAL A 130 -8.51 -0.70 -1.79
CA VAL A 130 -7.95 0.32 -2.68
C VAL A 130 -8.20 -0.13 -4.12
N GLU A 131 -9.22 0.42 -4.75
CA GLU A 131 -9.64 0.05 -6.10
C GLU A 131 -9.35 1.13 -7.15
N THR A 132 -9.02 2.34 -6.72
CA THR A 132 -8.77 3.47 -7.62
C THR A 132 -7.56 4.29 -7.16
N ILE A 133 -6.65 4.56 -8.10
CA ILE A 133 -5.59 5.56 -7.94
C ILE A 133 -5.98 6.78 -8.76
N ILE A 134 -5.96 7.95 -8.13
CA ILE A 134 -6.25 9.23 -8.76
C ILE A 134 -4.96 10.01 -9.00
N ASN A 135 -5.07 11.05 -9.79
CA ASN A 135 -4.01 12.01 -10.02
C ASN A 135 -3.26 12.28 -8.73
N GLY A 136 -2.03 11.85 -8.71
CA GLY A 136 -1.07 12.13 -7.69
C GLY A 136 0.19 12.54 -8.40
N PHE A 137 0.78 13.56 -7.92
CA PHE A 137 2.08 13.98 -8.38
C PHE A 137 3.13 13.18 -7.61
N CYS A 138 4.15 12.67 -8.29
CA CYS A 138 5.33 12.11 -7.67
C CYS A 138 6.41 13.21 -7.66
N PRO A 139 6.50 14.03 -6.60
CA PRO A 139 7.32 15.24 -6.61
C PRO A 139 8.83 14.97 -6.53
N TYR A 140 9.21 13.74 -6.18
CA TYR A 140 10.62 13.31 -6.18
C TYR A 140 10.78 12.08 -7.08
N PRO A 141 10.69 12.32 -8.40
CA PRO A 141 10.77 11.27 -9.40
C PRO A 141 12.10 10.50 -9.38
N ASP A 142 13.13 11.10 -8.77
CA ASP A 142 14.50 10.62 -8.87
C ASP A 142 14.87 9.56 -7.84
N THR A 143 13.97 9.14 -6.97
CA THR A 143 14.28 8.19 -5.91
C THR A 143 13.49 6.87 -6.00
N ILE A 144 12.37 6.84 -6.74
CA ILE A 144 11.53 5.66 -6.86
C ILE A 144 11.89 4.92 -8.14
N ASN A 145 12.37 3.69 -8.00
CA ASN A 145 12.69 2.82 -9.13
C ASN A 145 11.65 1.71 -9.37
N ALA A 146 10.84 1.38 -8.36
CA ALA A 146 9.80 0.39 -8.51
C ALA A 146 8.53 0.78 -7.73
N ILE A 147 7.37 0.47 -8.30
CA ILE A 147 6.05 0.70 -7.69
C ILE A 147 5.27 -0.61 -7.67
N LYS A 148 4.69 -0.95 -6.51
CA LYS A 148 3.68 -2.00 -6.40
C LYS A 148 2.30 -1.37 -6.31
N LEU A 149 1.42 -1.70 -7.24
CA LEU A 149 0.02 -1.28 -7.25
C LEU A 149 -0.82 -2.12 -6.26
N PRO A 150 -1.97 -1.60 -5.76
CA PRO A 150 -2.84 -2.36 -4.87
C PRO A 150 -3.38 -3.63 -5.54
N LYS A 151 -3.47 -4.74 -4.82
CA LYS A 151 -3.96 -6.04 -5.35
C LYS A 151 -5.40 -5.98 -5.88
N HIS A 152 -6.20 -5.03 -5.44
CA HIS A 152 -7.60 -4.85 -5.83
C HIS A 152 -7.84 -3.70 -6.80
N LEU A 153 -6.77 -3.11 -7.33
CA LEU A 153 -6.86 -1.97 -8.23
C LEU A 153 -7.68 -2.32 -9.48
N LYS A 154 -8.62 -1.46 -9.83
CA LYS A 154 -9.46 -1.57 -11.02
C LYS A 154 -9.25 -0.41 -11.99
N GLN A 155 -8.90 0.76 -11.46
CA GLN A 155 -8.84 1.98 -12.24
C GLN A 155 -7.69 2.89 -11.83
N ILE A 156 -7.03 3.45 -12.82
CA ILE A 156 -6.08 4.55 -12.66
C ILE A 156 -6.67 5.78 -13.37
N GLN A 157 -6.82 6.88 -12.65
CA GLN A 157 -7.34 8.14 -13.18
C GLN A 157 -6.22 9.17 -13.32
N GLY A 158 -6.07 9.73 -14.52
CA GLY A 158 -5.03 10.69 -14.84
C GLY A 158 -3.65 10.05 -15.03
N ALA A 159 -2.58 10.78 -14.72
CA ALA A 159 -1.20 10.34 -14.90
C ALA A 159 -0.44 10.34 -13.56
N PRO A 160 -0.74 9.40 -12.63
CA PRO A 160 -0.23 9.43 -11.26
C PRO A 160 1.30 9.25 -11.17
N PHE A 161 1.95 8.76 -12.23
CA PHE A 161 3.40 8.53 -12.26
C PHE A 161 4.13 9.45 -13.22
N HIS A 162 3.45 10.52 -13.68
CA HIS A 162 4.07 11.50 -14.55
C HIS A 162 5.26 12.15 -13.85
N GLY A 163 6.40 12.16 -14.53
CA GLY A 163 7.63 12.72 -14.00
C GLY A 163 8.50 11.77 -13.16
N CYS A 164 8.07 10.51 -12.94
CA CYS A 164 8.90 9.50 -12.27
C CYS A 164 9.99 8.99 -13.21
N THR A 165 11.04 9.78 -13.43
CA THR A 165 12.08 9.52 -14.46
C THR A 165 12.95 8.30 -14.17
N TRP A 166 13.04 7.89 -12.91
CA TRP A 166 13.81 6.71 -12.46
C TRP A 166 12.97 5.44 -12.28
N LEU A 167 11.66 5.54 -12.49
CA LEU A 167 10.78 4.40 -12.39
C LEU A 167 11.07 3.43 -13.54
N ASN A 168 11.55 2.25 -13.20
CA ASN A 168 11.88 1.20 -14.16
C ASN A 168 10.97 -0.04 -14.05
N THR A 169 10.24 -0.19 -12.96
CA THR A 169 9.38 -1.37 -12.76
C THR A 169 8.06 -1.00 -12.09
N VAL A 170 6.95 -1.48 -12.64
CA VAL A 170 5.63 -1.39 -12.00
C VAL A 170 5.03 -2.79 -11.89
N TYR A 171 4.66 -3.17 -10.67
CA TYR A 171 3.98 -4.43 -10.39
C TYR A 171 2.47 -4.22 -10.45
N VAL A 172 1.84 -4.85 -11.44
CA VAL A 172 0.45 -4.67 -11.80
C VAL A 172 -0.39 -5.88 -11.34
N PRO A 173 -1.51 -5.69 -10.62
CA PRO A 173 -2.39 -6.79 -10.27
C PRO A 173 -3.19 -7.28 -11.49
N HIS A 174 -3.55 -8.56 -11.48
CA HIS A 174 -4.35 -9.19 -12.53
C HIS A 174 -5.76 -8.59 -12.70
N THR A 175 -6.21 -7.77 -11.76
CA THR A 175 -7.50 -7.08 -11.80
C THR A 175 -7.52 -5.87 -12.73
N VAL A 176 -6.36 -5.40 -13.15
CA VAL A 176 -6.24 -4.28 -14.11
C VAL A 176 -6.27 -4.84 -15.53
N HIS A 177 -7.33 -4.54 -16.25
CA HIS A 177 -7.53 -5.01 -17.65
C HIS A 177 -7.22 -3.95 -18.69
N THR A 178 -7.16 -2.68 -18.28
CA THR A 178 -6.84 -1.56 -19.16
C THR A 178 -5.94 -0.57 -18.43
N LEU A 179 -4.82 -0.28 -19.04
CA LEU A 179 -3.89 0.77 -18.57
C LEU A 179 -4.02 2.05 -19.43
N GLY A 180 -5.21 2.30 -19.99
CA GLY A 180 -5.48 3.37 -20.95
C GLY A 180 -5.03 4.79 -20.58
N CYS A 181 -4.54 5.01 -19.36
CA CYS A 181 -3.93 6.25 -18.91
C CYS A 181 -2.59 6.04 -18.22
N PHE A 182 -1.95 4.91 -18.44
CA PHE A 182 -0.63 4.61 -17.86
C PHE A 182 0.47 5.33 -18.64
N LYS A 183 0.30 6.65 -18.78
CA LYS A 183 1.39 7.48 -19.29
C LYS A 183 2.41 7.65 -18.17
N VAL A 184 3.37 6.74 -18.15
CA VAL A 184 4.63 6.94 -17.41
C VAL A 184 5.42 7.97 -18.20
N GLY A 185 4.93 9.20 -18.18
CA GLY A 185 5.54 10.30 -18.95
C GLY A 185 6.96 10.56 -18.48
N GLY A 186 7.92 10.29 -19.35
CA GLY A 186 9.34 10.49 -19.08
C GLY A 186 10.11 9.26 -18.62
N CYS A 187 9.48 8.12 -18.34
CA CYS A 187 10.19 6.86 -18.10
C CYS A 187 10.57 6.21 -19.44
N ILE A 188 11.86 6.12 -19.68
CA ILE A 188 12.40 5.64 -20.96
C ILE A 188 12.36 4.10 -21.07
N CYS A 189 12.22 3.38 -19.95
CA CYS A 189 12.28 1.92 -19.91
C CYS A 189 11.49 1.36 -18.72
N CYS A 190 10.18 1.56 -18.65
CA CYS A 190 9.39 0.99 -17.58
C CYS A 190 8.94 -0.44 -17.93
N GLU A 191 9.36 -1.42 -17.16
CA GLU A 191 8.88 -2.79 -17.25
C GLU A 191 7.59 -2.96 -16.44
N LEU A 192 6.56 -3.51 -17.06
CA LEU A 192 5.36 -3.93 -16.35
C LEU A 192 5.52 -5.40 -15.96
N ARG A 193 5.31 -5.71 -14.70
CA ARG A 193 5.39 -7.07 -14.18
C ARG A 193 4.11 -7.42 -13.44
N ASP A 194 3.74 -8.70 -13.46
CA ASP A 194 2.68 -9.20 -12.59
C ASP A 194 3.13 -9.20 -11.12
N MET A 195 2.23 -9.57 -10.21
CA MET A 195 2.54 -9.65 -8.77
C MET A 195 3.53 -10.78 -8.42
N ASN A 196 3.82 -11.70 -9.36
CA ASN A 196 4.82 -12.76 -9.23
C ASN A 196 6.17 -12.34 -9.84
N GLY A 197 6.25 -11.14 -10.42
CA GLY A 197 7.45 -10.60 -11.03
C GLY A 197 7.66 -11.03 -12.48
N GLN A 198 6.70 -11.70 -13.13
CA GLN A 198 6.76 -12.05 -14.55
C GLN A 198 6.50 -10.81 -15.40
N LEU A 199 7.28 -10.66 -16.47
CA LEU A 199 7.11 -9.56 -17.41
C LEU A 199 5.75 -9.69 -18.11
N LEU A 200 5.02 -8.59 -18.16
CA LEU A 200 3.76 -8.49 -18.88
C LEU A 200 4.01 -7.91 -20.28
N ASP A 201 3.59 -8.65 -21.31
CA ASP A 201 3.49 -8.13 -22.67
C ASP A 201 2.23 -7.26 -22.78
N TRP A 202 2.42 -5.95 -22.68
CA TRP A 202 1.34 -5.00 -22.90
C TRP A 202 1.63 -4.24 -24.18
N GLU A 203 0.74 -4.35 -25.14
CA GLU A 203 0.67 -3.39 -26.22
C GLU A 203 0.16 -2.07 -25.63
N ILE A 204 1.01 -1.05 -25.63
CA ILE A 204 0.59 0.30 -25.27
C ILE A 204 -0.18 0.81 -26.48
N ASP A 205 -1.51 0.86 -26.39
CA ASP A 205 -2.32 1.56 -27.38
C ASP A 205 -1.92 3.04 -27.33
N ASP A 206 -1.16 3.48 -28.31
CA ASP A 206 -0.78 4.87 -28.56
C ASP A 206 -1.97 5.62 -29.25
N ASP A 207 -3.10 5.79 -28.56
CA ASP A 207 -4.19 6.68 -28.99
C ASP A 207 -4.14 8.04 -28.27
#